data_2a629f7eb11a1fc15cf7fbd56ac7b7c1
#
_entry.id   2a629f7eb11a1fc15cf7fbd56ac7b7c1
#
_cell.length_a   1.000
_cell.length_b   1.000
_cell.length_c   1.000
_cell.angle_alpha   90.00
_cell.angle_beta   90.00
_cell.angle_gamma   90.00
#
_symmetry.space_group_name_H-M   'P 1'
#
loop_
_entity.id
_entity.type
_entity.pdbx_description
1 polymer ?
#
loop_
_entity_poly.entity_id
_entity_poly.type
_entity_poly.pdbx_seq_one_letter_code
_entity_poly.pdbx_strand_id
1 'polypeptide(L)'
;MLTKPKVAVVLLNYNGQHWLQQFLQGVLATDYPSLEVIVADNSSTDDSIVWMREHHPQVRIIQLEQNAGYAGGYNLALKEVEGTYYVLLNTDVQVEPGWLQPLITCMESNPTIGAAQPRIRAYHNRSLFEYAGAAGGWIDILGYPFARGRVFDCIEADTGQYNDNVEIFWASGACLCIRSDAFARAKGFDANFFAHQEEIDLCWRLQLLGYRIMAAGASEVYHVGGGTLPVGGRKVMLNFRNNLIMLSRNLPISERLWVIPVRWILDVIAAWRALLQGRGQEFIGIARAHFAVIGWWIAGKHRHIEGKKPLHRLMGVHRGLLIWDFYARGLKTFTEIISNGK
;
A
#
# COMPACT_ATOMS: atom_id res chain seq x y z
N MET A 1 -28.12 15.97 15.21
CA MET A 1 -27.37 15.42 14.07
C MET A 1 -26.06 14.86 14.61
N LEU A 2 -25.75 13.60 14.34
CA LEU A 2 -24.42 13.06 14.68
C LEU A 2 -23.37 13.87 13.89
N THR A 3 -22.39 14.42 14.58
CA THR A 3 -21.28 15.15 13.95
C THR A 3 -20.49 14.15 13.10
N LYS A 4 -20.24 14.47 11.83
CA LYS A 4 -19.41 13.63 10.97
C LYS A 4 -17.98 13.54 11.54
N PRO A 5 -17.33 12.38 11.48
CA PRO A 5 -16.00 12.21 12.04
C PRO A 5 -14.98 13.13 11.34
N LYS A 6 -14.01 13.64 12.10
CA LYS A 6 -12.90 14.42 11.53
C LYS A 6 -12.01 13.53 10.68
N VAL A 7 -11.78 13.92 9.43
CA VAL A 7 -10.88 13.25 8.48
C VAL A 7 -9.71 14.15 8.16
N ALA A 8 -8.49 13.64 8.36
CA ALA A 8 -7.27 14.29 7.92
C ALA A 8 -6.74 13.57 6.66
N VAL A 9 -6.75 14.27 5.52
CA VAL A 9 -6.08 13.81 4.29
C VAL A 9 -4.65 14.33 4.32
N VAL A 10 -3.69 13.41 4.37
CA VAL A 10 -2.27 13.72 4.49
C VAL A 10 -1.57 13.31 3.22
N LEU A 11 -0.99 14.28 2.51
CA LEU A 11 -0.16 14.07 1.33
C LEU A 11 1.30 14.10 1.75
N LEU A 12 2.02 12.98 1.59
CA LEU A 12 3.46 12.94 1.83
C LEU A 12 4.19 13.38 0.57
N ASN A 13 4.81 14.55 0.62
CA ASN A 13 5.54 15.14 -0.50
C ASN A 13 7.05 14.91 -0.38
N TYR A 14 7.68 14.53 -1.49
CA TYR A 14 9.14 14.55 -1.65
C TYR A 14 9.49 14.89 -3.10
N ASN A 15 9.97 16.10 -3.33
CA ASN A 15 10.29 16.64 -4.65
C ASN A 15 9.13 16.50 -5.66
N GLY A 16 7.91 16.76 -5.18
CA GLY A 16 6.67 16.54 -5.92
C GLY A 16 5.92 17.82 -6.29
N GLN A 17 6.62 18.96 -6.46
CA GLN A 17 5.99 20.24 -6.79
C GLN A 17 5.00 20.12 -7.95
N HIS A 18 5.39 19.47 -9.05
CA HIS A 18 4.55 19.33 -10.24
C HIS A 18 3.26 18.51 -9.97
N TRP A 19 3.31 17.52 -9.05
CA TRP A 19 2.13 16.77 -8.64
C TRP A 19 1.20 17.60 -7.77
N LEU A 20 1.75 18.37 -6.82
CA LEU A 20 0.97 19.29 -6.00
C LEU A 20 0.30 20.35 -6.88
N GLN A 21 1.00 20.91 -7.86
CA GLN A 21 0.43 21.86 -8.83
C GLN A 21 -0.74 21.25 -9.61
N GLN A 22 -0.65 19.98 -9.96
CA GLN A 22 -1.63 19.32 -10.79
C GLN A 22 -2.86 18.84 -10.00
N PHE A 23 -2.68 18.30 -8.80
CA PHE A 23 -3.74 17.54 -8.11
C PHE A 23 -4.22 18.13 -6.79
N LEU A 24 -3.44 18.98 -6.11
CA LEU A 24 -3.81 19.49 -4.79
C LEU A 24 -5.15 20.23 -4.78
N GLN A 25 -5.45 21.02 -5.81
CA GLN A 25 -6.71 21.76 -5.90
C GLN A 25 -7.92 20.81 -5.88
N GLY A 26 -7.86 19.65 -6.54
CA GLY A 26 -8.90 18.62 -6.49
C GLY A 26 -9.08 18.05 -5.08
N VAL A 27 -7.97 17.82 -4.35
CA VAL A 27 -8.03 17.34 -2.96
C VAL A 27 -8.66 18.39 -2.04
N LEU A 28 -8.33 19.67 -2.22
CA LEU A 28 -8.92 20.79 -1.46
C LEU A 28 -10.42 20.99 -1.77
N ALA A 29 -10.86 20.61 -2.97
CA ALA A 29 -12.27 20.68 -3.39
C ALA A 29 -13.11 19.47 -2.93
N THR A 30 -12.55 18.56 -2.12
CA THR A 30 -13.28 17.39 -1.59
C THR A 30 -14.49 17.83 -0.78
N ASP A 31 -15.67 17.33 -1.15
CA ASP A 31 -16.94 17.61 -0.45
C ASP A 31 -17.06 16.72 0.80
N TYR A 32 -16.51 17.23 1.92
CA TYR A 32 -16.65 16.58 3.22
C TYR A 32 -16.60 17.62 4.35
N PRO A 33 -17.62 17.67 5.26
CA PRO A 33 -17.81 18.80 6.18
C PRO A 33 -16.76 18.92 7.29
N SER A 34 -16.06 17.84 7.64
CA SER A 34 -15.05 17.83 8.71
C SER A 34 -13.71 17.33 8.16
N LEU A 35 -13.22 18.01 7.11
CA LEU A 35 -11.98 17.70 6.40
C LEU A 35 -10.86 18.65 6.81
N GLU A 36 -9.67 18.09 7.04
CA GLU A 36 -8.40 18.80 7.09
C GLU A 36 -7.45 18.22 6.04
N VAL A 37 -6.91 19.07 5.15
CA VAL A 37 -5.90 18.66 4.16
C VAL A 37 -4.54 19.16 4.63
N ILE A 38 -3.57 18.26 4.70
CA ILE A 38 -2.23 18.51 5.21
C ILE A 38 -1.19 18.03 4.19
N VAL A 39 -0.19 18.84 3.92
CA VAL A 39 1.00 18.44 3.15
C VAL A 39 2.14 18.18 4.12
N ALA A 40 2.58 16.93 4.20
CA ALA A 40 3.76 16.54 4.97
C ALA A 40 4.97 16.51 4.01
N ASP A 41 5.85 17.48 4.15
CA ASP A 41 7.06 17.56 3.33
C ASP A 41 8.18 16.70 3.92
N ASN A 42 8.60 15.71 3.18
CA ASN A 42 9.60 14.72 3.57
C ASN A 42 11.03 15.20 3.25
N SER A 43 11.32 16.47 3.56
CA SER A 43 12.60 17.14 3.29
C SER A 43 12.88 17.28 1.78
N SER A 44 11.95 17.89 1.06
CA SER A 44 12.11 18.18 -0.38
C SER A 44 13.24 19.18 -0.62
N THR A 45 13.88 19.06 -1.76
CA THR A 45 14.95 19.95 -2.24
C THR A 45 14.53 20.75 -3.47
N ASP A 46 13.30 20.55 -3.96
CA ASP A 46 12.66 21.36 -4.99
C ASP A 46 11.90 22.55 -4.38
N ASP A 47 11.23 23.35 -5.21
CA ASP A 47 10.48 24.51 -4.77
C ASP A 47 9.06 24.20 -4.25
N SER A 48 8.75 22.94 -3.92
CA SER A 48 7.43 22.50 -3.44
C SER A 48 6.90 23.39 -2.31
N ILE A 49 7.72 23.66 -1.29
CA ILE A 49 7.29 24.38 -0.10
C ILE A 49 7.16 25.87 -0.35
N VAL A 50 8.04 26.44 -1.17
CA VAL A 50 7.95 27.86 -1.60
C VAL A 50 6.64 28.04 -2.34
N TRP A 51 6.37 27.21 -3.34
CA TRP A 51 5.16 27.24 -4.14
C TRP A 51 3.90 27.07 -3.27
N MET A 52 3.90 26.12 -2.31
CA MET A 52 2.78 25.89 -1.39
C MET A 52 2.46 27.14 -0.56
N ARG A 53 3.47 27.80 -0.02
CA ARG A 53 3.29 29.02 0.78
C ARG A 53 2.74 30.19 -0.02
N GLU A 54 3.11 30.30 -1.28
CA GLU A 54 2.65 31.36 -2.18
C GLU A 54 1.21 31.14 -2.69
N HIS A 55 0.86 29.89 -3.05
CA HIS A 55 -0.40 29.60 -3.73
C HIS A 55 -1.47 28.99 -2.82
N HIS A 56 -1.05 28.33 -1.73
CA HIS A 56 -1.97 27.65 -0.78
C HIS A 56 -1.59 27.95 0.67
N PRO A 57 -1.48 29.23 1.11
CA PRO A 57 -1.05 29.59 2.46
C PRO A 57 -1.97 29.09 3.57
N GLN A 58 -3.22 28.73 3.24
CA GLN A 58 -4.20 28.16 4.15
C GLN A 58 -3.98 26.66 4.44
N VAL A 59 -3.17 25.96 3.64
CA VAL A 59 -2.92 24.54 3.81
C VAL A 59 -1.82 24.34 4.85
N ARG A 60 -2.10 23.52 5.85
CA ARG A 60 -1.11 23.17 6.87
C ARG A 60 0.03 22.36 6.26
N ILE A 61 1.26 22.79 6.51
CA ILE A 61 2.47 22.12 6.07
C ILE A 61 3.22 21.60 7.32
N ILE A 62 3.55 20.30 7.30
CA ILE A 62 4.43 19.66 8.27
C ILE A 62 5.75 19.39 7.56
N GLN A 63 6.84 20.05 7.99
CA GLN A 63 8.17 19.86 7.40
C GLN A 63 9.01 18.90 8.23
N LEU A 64 9.44 17.78 7.63
CA LEU A 64 10.30 16.80 8.26
C LEU A 64 11.78 17.19 8.05
N GLU A 65 12.62 16.90 9.04
CA GLU A 65 14.05 17.25 9.02
C GLU A 65 14.85 16.46 7.96
N GLN A 66 14.39 15.26 7.58
CA GLN A 66 15.06 14.38 6.63
C GLN A 66 14.07 13.51 5.87
N ASN A 67 14.45 13.04 4.68
CA ASN A 67 13.66 12.07 3.94
C ASN A 67 13.71 10.70 4.65
N ALA A 68 12.65 10.41 5.40
CA ALA A 68 12.46 9.15 6.13
C ALA A 68 11.81 8.03 5.28
N GLY A 69 11.64 8.24 3.97
CA GLY A 69 10.87 7.35 3.09
C GLY A 69 9.37 7.46 3.36
N TYR A 70 8.59 6.59 2.71
CA TYR A 70 7.13 6.57 2.86
C TYR A 70 6.73 6.19 4.30
N ALA A 71 7.21 5.05 4.79
CA ALA A 71 6.86 4.53 6.10
C ALA A 71 7.27 5.45 7.25
N GLY A 72 8.51 5.94 7.24
CA GLY A 72 9.03 6.85 8.26
C GLY A 72 8.39 8.23 8.18
N GLY A 73 8.20 8.75 6.97
CA GLY A 73 7.58 10.04 6.71
C GLY A 73 6.17 10.13 7.30
N TYR A 74 5.30 9.18 6.97
CA TYR A 74 3.97 9.14 7.57
C TYR A 74 3.98 8.93 9.08
N ASN A 75 4.86 8.07 9.60
CA ASN A 75 4.97 7.90 11.06
C ASN A 75 5.35 9.18 11.79
N LEU A 76 6.20 10.02 11.21
CA LEU A 76 6.60 11.31 11.78
C LEU A 76 5.48 12.34 11.65
N ALA A 77 4.94 12.50 10.45
CA ALA A 77 3.88 13.48 10.17
C ALA A 77 2.62 13.23 11.03
N LEU A 78 2.17 11.97 11.13
CA LEU A 78 0.95 11.62 11.85
C LEU A 78 1.02 11.81 13.37
N LYS A 79 2.21 12.06 13.95
CA LYS A 79 2.34 12.47 15.37
C LYS A 79 1.76 13.86 15.63
N GLU A 80 1.71 14.69 14.60
CA GLU A 80 1.22 16.06 14.68
C GLU A 80 -0.22 16.20 14.14
N VAL A 81 -0.83 15.12 13.65
CA VAL A 81 -2.13 15.15 12.99
C VAL A 81 -3.21 14.61 13.91
N GLU A 82 -4.32 15.34 14.02
CA GLU A 82 -5.51 14.94 14.76
C GLU A 82 -6.66 14.59 13.82
N GLY A 83 -7.29 13.45 14.02
CA GLY A 83 -8.45 13.01 13.25
C GLY A 83 -8.98 11.66 13.74
N THR A 84 -10.24 11.38 13.46
CA THR A 84 -10.82 10.03 13.63
C THR A 84 -10.27 9.08 12.58
N TYR A 85 -10.10 9.61 11.37
CA TYR A 85 -9.54 8.91 10.22
C TYR A 85 -8.36 9.69 9.65
N TYR A 86 -7.33 8.97 9.30
CA TYR A 86 -6.26 9.44 8.42
C TYR A 86 -6.48 8.86 7.03
N VAL A 87 -6.39 9.70 6.01
CA VAL A 87 -6.31 9.26 4.63
C VAL A 87 -4.92 9.60 4.11
N LEU A 88 -4.10 8.56 3.94
CA LEU A 88 -2.76 8.68 3.39
C LEU A 88 -2.91 8.67 1.87
N LEU A 89 -2.65 9.81 1.25
CA LEU A 89 -2.89 10.03 -0.18
C LEU A 89 -1.57 10.41 -0.87
N ASN A 90 -1.22 9.71 -1.94
CA ASN A 90 -0.07 10.10 -2.75
C ASN A 90 -0.33 11.43 -3.45
N THR A 91 0.73 12.21 -3.68
CA THR A 91 0.66 13.50 -4.36
C THR A 91 0.28 13.39 -5.84
N ASP A 92 0.50 12.23 -6.47
CA ASP A 92 0.17 11.92 -7.86
C ASP A 92 -1.20 11.21 -8.03
N VAL A 93 -2.15 11.48 -7.12
CA VAL A 93 -3.53 10.95 -7.17
C VAL A 93 -4.51 12.08 -7.46
N GLN A 94 -5.31 11.91 -8.51
CA GLN A 94 -6.48 12.73 -8.78
C GLN A 94 -7.69 12.18 -8.04
N VAL A 95 -8.44 13.05 -7.40
CA VAL A 95 -9.72 12.75 -6.75
C VAL A 95 -10.85 13.59 -7.32
N GLU A 96 -12.09 13.09 -7.26
CA GLU A 96 -13.30 13.83 -7.59
C GLU A 96 -13.98 14.32 -6.29
N PRO A 97 -14.77 15.41 -6.28
CA PRO A 97 -15.29 16.01 -5.05
C PRO A 97 -15.97 15.04 -4.07
N GLY A 98 -16.72 14.07 -4.57
CA GLY A 98 -17.50 13.11 -3.76
C GLY A 98 -16.78 11.82 -3.35
N TRP A 99 -15.51 11.65 -3.65
CA TRP A 99 -14.77 10.39 -3.46
C TRP A 99 -14.67 9.91 -2.02
N LEU A 100 -14.58 10.85 -1.08
CA LEU A 100 -14.30 10.57 0.33
C LEU A 100 -15.53 10.02 1.08
N GLN A 101 -16.73 10.51 0.75
CA GLN A 101 -17.95 10.14 1.48
C GLN A 101 -18.26 8.62 1.42
N PRO A 102 -18.19 7.92 0.27
CA PRO A 102 -18.39 6.47 0.25
C PRO A 102 -17.33 5.70 1.05
N LEU A 103 -16.08 6.18 1.03
CA LEU A 103 -14.98 5.58 1.78
C LEU A 103 -15.22 5.66 3.29
N ILE A 104 -15.61 6.84 3.80
CA ILE A 104 -15.93 7.01 5.22
C ILE A 104 -17.21 6.26 5.59
N THR A 105 -18.21 6.23 4.72
CA THR A 105 -19.43 5.42 4.96
C THR A 105 -19.09 3.93 5.12
N CYS A 106 -18.17 3.40 4.30
CA CYS A 106 -17.66 2.04 4.47
C CYS A 106 -16.99 1.87 5.84
N MET A 107 -16.10 2.78 6.24
CA MET A 107 -15.40 2.73 7.54
C MET A 107 -16.37 2.81 8.74
N GLU A 108 -17.42 3.62 8.64
CA GLU A 108 -18.41 3.79 9.71
C GLU A 108 -19.44 2.65 9.78
N SER A 109 -19.57 1.83 8.74
CA SER A 109 -20.52 0.72 8.72
C SER A 109 -20.24 -0.34 9.79
N ASN A 110 -18.99 -0.44 10.24
CA ASN A 110 -18.60 -1.38 11.30
C ASN A 110 -17.34 -0.89 12.04
N PRO A 111 -17.34 -0.80 13.38
CA PRO A 111 -16.18 -0.35 14.16
C PRO A 111 -14.96 -1.29 14.08
N THR A 112 -15.15 -2.53 13.62
CA THR A 112 -14.03 -3.46 13.42
C THR A 112 -13.27 -3.21 12.11
N ILE A 113 -13.77 -2.34 11.20
CA ILE A 113 -13.03 -1.95 10.01
C ILE A 113 -11.92 -0.97 10.43
N GLY A 114 -10.68 -1.44 10.36
CA GLY A 114 -9.50 -0.66 10.73
C GLY A 114 -8.95 0.18 9.60
N ALA A 115 -9.04 -0.32 8.35
CA ALA A 115 -8.58 0.39 7.17
C ALA A 115 -9.43 0.06 5.94
N ALA A 116 -9.41 0.96 4.95
CA ALA A 116 -10.05 0.77 3.66
C ALA A 116 -9.30 1.50 2.54
N GLN A 117 -9.53 1.09 1.30
CA GLN A 117 -9.09 1.80 0.10
C GLN A 117 -10.27 2.04 -0.86
N PRO A 118 -10.23 3.09 -1.70
CA PRO A 118 -11.10 3.22 -2.85
C PRO A 118 -10.71 2.26 -3.98
N ARG A 119 -11.51 2.19 -5.04
CA ARG A 119 -11.03 1.68 -6.33
C ARG A 119 -10.00 2.66 -6.90
N ILE A 120 -8.86 2.14 -7.30
CA ILE A 120 -7.77 2.93 -7.86
C ILE A 120 -7.65 2.61 -9.34
N ARG A 121 -7.91 3.61 -10.19
CA ARG A 121 -7.84 3.50 -11.64
C ARG A 121 -6.61 4.23 -12.18
N ALA A 122 -6.15 3.82 -13.35
CA ALA A 122 -5.01 4.46 -13.99
C ALA A 122 -5.39 5.85 -14.51
N TYR A 123 -4.62 6.88 -14.13
CA TYR A 123 -4.86 8.25 -14.55
C TYR A 123 -4.81 8.44 -16.07
N HIS A 124 -3.80 7.86 -16.72
CA HIS A 124 -3.60 7.98 -18.16
C HIS A 124 -4.54 7.10 -19.01
N ASN A 125 -5.11 6.05 -18.43
CA ASN A 125 -6.09 5.20 -19.09
C ASN A 125 -7.19 4.81 -18.09
N ARG A 126 -8.18 5.65 -17.98
CA ARG A 126 -9.28 5.52 -17.00
C ARG A 126 -10.18 4.30 -17.20
N SER A 127 -10.02 3.54 -18.29
CA SER A 127 -10.71 2.26 -18.47
C SER A 127 -10.03 1.10 -17.77
N LEU A 128 -8.80 1.27 -17.28
CA LEU A 128 -8.01 0.25 -16.62
C LEU A 128 -7.90 0.50 -15.12
N PHE A 129 -7.79 -0.58 -14.34
CA PHE A 129 -7.31 -0.47 -12.96
C PHE A 129 -5.85 -0.02 -12.91
N GLU A 130 -5.44 0.51 -11.78
CA GLU A 130 -4.05 0.93 -11.59
C GLU A 130 -3.24 -0.22 -10.91
N TYR A 131 -1.95 -0.27 -11.20
CA TYR A 131 -1.06 -1.34 -10.77
C TYR A 131 -0.91 -1.45 -9.23
N ALA A 132 -0.89 -0.32 -8.51
CA ALA A 132 -0.51 -0.25 -7.10
C ALA A 132 -1.61 -0.66 -6.09
N GLY A 133 -2.67 -1.33 -6.51
CA GLY A 133 -3.70 -1.79 -5.58
C GLY A 133 -5.08 -1.96 -6.18
N ALA A 134 -5.28 -1.45 -7.40
CA ALA A 134 -6.51 -1.66 -8.18
C ALA A 134 -7.79 -1.55 -7.34
N ALA A 135 -8.60 -2.60 -7.24
CA ALA A 135 -9.84 -2.64 -6.45
C ALA A 135 -9.71 -3.47 -5.16
N GLY A 136 -8.51 -3.52 -4.58
CA GLY A 136 -8.25 -4.16 -3.30
C GLY A 136 -7.25 -5.32 -3.36
N GLY A 137 -6.33 -5.33 -2.42
CA GLY A 137 -5.18 -6.21 -2.39
C GLY A 137 -5.43 -7.56 -1.75
N TRP A 138 -4.87 -8.60 -2.33
CA TRP A 138 -4.83 -9.99 -1.87
C TRP A 138 -3.38 -10.48 -1.79
N ILE A 139 -3.18 -11.63 -1.13
CA ILE A 139 -1.88 -12.30 -1.02
C ILE A 139 -2.08 -13.81 -1.18
N ASP A 140 -1.10 -14.52 -1.73
CA ASP A 140 -1.12 -15.99 -1.72
C ASP A 140 -0.41 -16.57 -0.49
N ILE A 141 -0.43 -17.91 -0.34
CA ILE A 141 0.20 -18.60 0.81
C ILE A 141 1.73 -18.46 0.86
N LEU A 142 2.38 -18.04 -0.22
CA LEU A 142 3.80 -17.73 -0.28
C LEU A 142 4.09 -16.24 -0.08
N GLY A 143 3.05 -15.41 0.10
CA GLY A 143 3.20 -13.99 0.32
C GLY A 143 3.40 -13.16 -0.95
N TYR A 144 3.00 -13.66 -2.11
CA TYR A 144 2.97 -12.86 -3.34
C TYR A 144 1.72 -11.98 -3.37
N PRO A 145 1.86 -10.63 -3.41
CA PRO A 145 0.72 -9.74 -3.45
C PRO A 145 0.16 -9.64 -4.88
N PHE A 146 -1.17 -9.65 -4.96
CA PHE A 146 -1.93 -9.35 -6.16
C PHE A 146 -3.18 -8.56 -5.77
N ALA A 147 -4.02 -8.17 -6.71
CA ALA A 147 -5.19 -7.36 -6.42
C ALA A 147 -6.38 -7.72 -7.32
N ARG A 148 -7.57 -7.37 -6.85
CA ARG A 148 -8.78 -7.37 -7.68
C ARG A 148 -8.59 -6.36 -8.80
N GLY A 149 -8.42 -6.84 -10.03
CA GLY A 149 -8.09 -6.03 -11.21
C GLY A 149 -6.61 -6.05 -11.62
N ARG A 150 -5.73 -6.78 -10.90
CA ARG A 150 -4.33 -6.92 -11.29
C ARG A 150 -3.69 -8.20 -10.77
N VAL A 151 -3.10 -8.98 -11.67
CA VAL A 151 -2.30 -10.17 -11.35
C VAL A 151 -0.94 -10.06 -12.06
N PHE A 152 0.15 -9.92 -11.30
CA PHE A 152 1.46 -9.54 -11.82
C PHE A 152 1.36 -8.32 -12.75
N ASP A 153 1.77 -8.47 -14.02
CA ASP A 153 1.74 -7.39 -15.02
C ASP A 153 0.43 -7.35 -15.82
N CYS A 154 -0.51 -8.28 -15.57
CA CYS A 154 -1.81 -8.28 -16.21
C CYS A 154 -2.78 -7.37 -15.44
N ILE A 155 -3.18 -6.28 -16.09
CA ILE A 155 -4.14 -5.30 -15.55
C ILE A 155 -5.48 -5.50 -16.27
N GLU A 156 -6.56 -5.56 -15.49
CA GLU A 156 -7.92 -5.72 -15.99
C GLU A 156 -8.55 -4.37 -16.34
N ALA A 157 -9.46 -4.37 -17.34
CA ALA A 157 -10.35 -3.25 -17.56
C ALA A 157 -11.39 -3.18 -16.44
N ASP A 158 -11.73 -1.96 -16.02
CA ASP A 158 -12.84 -1.71 -15.10
C ASP A 158 -14.16 -1.67 -15.87
N THR A 159 -14.93 -2.74 -15.77
CA THR A 159 -16.28 -2.87 -16.33
C THR A 159 -17.35 -2.82 -15.24
N GLY A 160 -17.00 -2.38 -14.03
CA GLY A 160 -17.88 -2.37 -12.87
C GLY A 160 -17.87 -3.68 -12.06
N GLN A 161 -17.02 -4.64 -12.40
CA GLN A 161 -16.96 -5.96 -11.76
C GLN A 161 -16.52 -5.93 -10.29
N TYR A 162 -15.98 -4.81 -9.79
CA TYR A 162 -15.48 -4.64 -8.41
C TYR A 162 -16.06 -3.41 -7.73
N ASN A 163 -17.35 -3.10 -7.96
CA ASN A 163 -18.06 -1.98 -7.36
C ASN A 163 -18.60 -2.27 -5.95
N ASP A 164 -18.41 -3.49 -5.45
CA ASP A 164 -18.85 -3.96 -4.13
C ASP A 164 -17.87 -3.60 -3.01
N ASN A 165 -18.39 -3.44 -1.80
CA ASN A 165 -17.59 -3.37 -0.60
C ASN A 165 -17.22 -4.78 -0.17
N VAL A 166 -15.92 -5.10 -0.11
CA VAL A 166 -15.46 -6.45 0.19
C VAL A 166 -14.24 -6.42 1.11
N GLU A 167 -14.10 -7.48 1.91
CA GLU A 167 -12.89 -7.68 2.72
C GLU A 167 -11.71 -8.08 1.83
N ILE A 168 -10.58 -7.44 2.10
CA ILE A 168 -9.32 -7.61 1.38
C ILE A 168 -8.18 -7.87 2.36
N PHE A 169 -7.03 -8.31 1.87
CA PHE A 169 -5.86 -8.49 2.72
C PHE A 169 -5.15 -7.18 3.03
N TRP A 170 -4.96 -6.33 2.02
CA TRP A 170 -4.23 -5.07 2.15
C TRP A 170 -4.88 -3.96 1.33
N ALA A 171 -4.80 -2.75 1.86
CA ALA A 171 -5.20 -1.51 1.22
C ALA A 171 -3.96 -0.77 0.70
N SER A 172 -4.06 -0.20 -0.51
CA SER A 172 -2.95 0.44 -1.21
C SER A 172 -2.46 1.71 -0.53
N GLY A 173 -1.13 1.87 -0.45
CA GLY A 173 -0.50 3.10 -0.01
C GLY A 173 -0.76 4.32 -0.91
N ALA A 174 -1.23 4.13 -2.15
CA ALA A 174 -1.61 5.27 -3.00
C ALA A 174 -2.81 6.05 -2.44
N CYS A 175 -3.77 5.34 -1.78
CA CYS A 175 -4.88 5.95 -1.05
C CYS A 175 -5.36 4.98 0.05
N LEU A 176 -4.85 5.16 1.25
CA LEU A 176 -5.16 4.35 2.43
C LEU A 176 -5.95 5.17 3.45
N CYS A 177 -7.21 4.83 3.67
CA CYS A 177 -8.00 5.34 4.80
C CYS A 177 -7.81 4.40 6.00
N ILE A 178 -7.45 4.94 7.17
CA ILE A 178 -7.21 4.17 8.37
C ILE A 178 -7.76 4.89 9.61
N ARG A 179 -8.33 4.13 10.56
CA ARG A 179 -8.69 4.67 11.88
C ARG A 179 -7.41 5.08 12.62
N SER A 180 -7.42 6.27 13.22
CA SER A 180 -6.24 6.77 13.94
C SER A 180 -5.86 5.90 15.13
N ASP A 181 -6.83 5.37 15.87
CA ASP A 181 -6.61 4.44 16.98
C ASP A 181 -6.09 3.07 16.50
N ALA A 182 -6.59 2.56 15.37
CA ALA A 182 -6.08 1.32 14.76
C ALA A 182 -4.63 1.47 14.30
N PHE A 183 -4.28 2.62 13.68
CA PHE A 183 -2.90 2.94 13.31
C PHE A 183 -1.98 2.97 14.54
N ALA A 184 -2.42 3.64 15.61
CA ALA A 184 -1.67 3.71 16.86
C ALA A 184 -1.50 2.33 17.52
N ARG A 185 -2.57 1.51 17.59
CA ARG A 185 -2.52 0.14 18.14
C ARG A 185 -1.60 -0.77 17.33
N ALA A 186 -1.59 -0.63 16.00
CA ALA A 186 -0.65 -1.34 15.13
C ALA A 186 0.79 -0.77 15.24
N LYS A 187 1.01 0.32 15.99
CA LYS A 187 2.28 1.04 16.17
C LYS A 187 2.81 1.60 14.85
N GLY A 188 1.92 2.07 13.97
CA GLY A 188 2.25 2.67 12.70
C GLY A 188 2.92 1.73 11.69
N PHE A 189 3.55 2.30 10.68
CA PHE A 189 4.39 1.57 9.73
C PHE A 189 5.70 1.10 10.37
N ASP A 190 6.34 0.08 9.79
CA ASP A 190 7.74 -0.20 10.11
C ASP A 190 8.67 0.65 9.24
N ALA A 191 9.33 1.62 9.86
CA ALA A 191 10.24 2.53 9.16
C ALA A 191 11.43 1.82 8.48
N ASN A 192 11.77 0.59 8.87
CA ASN A 192 12.81 -0.20 8.20
C ASN A 192 12.46 -0.52 6.74
N PHE A 193 11.18 -0.48 6.35
CA PHE A 193 10.78 -0.71 4.96
C PHE A 193 11.16 0.42 4.02
N PHE A 194 11.22 1.63 4.52
CA PHE A 194 11.45 2.85 3.74
C PHE A 194 10.32 3.11 2.74
N ALA A 195 10.12 2.23 1.76
CA ALA A 195 9.01 2.22 0.80
C ALA A 195 8.78 0.79 0.26
N HIS A 196 7.55 0.50 -0.16
CA HIS A 196 7.01 -0.77 -0.66
C HIS A 196 6.84 -1.86 0.41
N GLN A 197 5.68 -2.49 0.43
CA GLN A 197 5.23 -3.54 1.35
C GLN A 197 4.91 -3.07 2.79
N GLU A 198 5.17 -1.82 3.15
CA GLU A 198 4.85 -1.28 4.48
C GLU A 198 3.36 -1.26 4.75
N GLU A 199 2.54 -0.96 3.72
CA GLU A 199 1.08 -0.97 3.78
C GLU A 199 0.54 -2.40 3.93
N ILE A 200 1.16 -3.37 3.25
CA ILE A 200 0.78 -4.78 3.34
C ILE A 200 1.11 -5.31 4.74
N ASP A 201 2.30 -5.00 5.26
CA ASP A 201 2.70 -5.35 6.63
C ASP A 201 1.76 -4.72 7.68
N LEU A 202 1.40 -3.45 7.51
CA LEU A 202 0.47 -2.76 8.40
C LEU A 202 -0.90 -3.43 8.39
N CYS A 203 -1.46 -3.71 7.21
CA CYS A 203 -2.75 -4.38 7.07
C CYS A 203 -2.74 -5.79 7.65
N TRP A 204 -1.64 -6.53 7.48
CA TRP A 204 -1.47 -7.84 8.13
C TRP A 204 -1.53 -7.72 9.66
N ARG A 205 -0.78 -6.78 10.25
CA ARG A 205 -0.81 -6.53 11.70
C ARG A 205 -2.17 -6.09 12.21
N LEU A 206 -2.90 -5.28 11.44
CA LEU A 206 -4.29 -4.90 11.75
C LEU A 206 -5.20 -6.13 11.80
N GLN A 207 -5.10 -7.06 10.85
CA GLN A 207 -5.86 -8.29 10.87
C GLN A 207 -5.50 -9.18 12.08
N LEU A 208 -4.22 -9.24 12.47
CA LEU A 208 -3.79 -9.96 13.69
C LEU A 208 -4.39 -9.33 14.96
N LEU A 209 -4.61 -8.02 14.97
CA LEU A 209 -5.29 -7.28 16.05
C LEU A 209 -6.83 -7.41 16.00
N GLY A 210 -7.38 -8.12 15.00
CA GLY A 210 -8.81 -8.35 14.85
C GLY A 210 -9.56 -7.32 14.01
N TYR A 211 -8.86 -6.39 13.36
CA TYR A 211 -9.47 -5.46 12.43
C TYR A 211 -9.70 -6.09 11.05
N ARG A 212 -10.70 -5.57 10.35
CA ARG A 212 -11.02 -5.88 8.95
C ARG A 212 -10.43 -4.81 8.04
N ILE A 213 -10.00 -5.20 6.86
CA ILE A 213 -9.53 -4.30 5.80
C ILE A 213 -10.52 -4.37 4.65
N MET A 214 -10.95 -3.23 4.10
CA MET A 214 -12.01 -3.18 3.09
C MET A 214 -11.55 -2.53 1.79
N ALA A 215 -12.08 -3.00 0.68
CA ALA A 215 -12.20 -2.20 -0.54
C ALA A 215 -13.58 -1.53 -0.52
N ALA A 216 -13.64 -0.21 -0.66
CA ALA A 216 -14.85 0.58 -0.75
C ALA A 216 -15.19 0.82 -2.22
N GLY A 217 -15.95 -0.09 -2.83
CA GLY A 217 -16.18 -0.13 -4.28
C GLY A 217 -16.87 1.10 -4.87
N ALA A 218 -17.66 1.83 -4.07
CA ALA A 218 -18.32 3.06 -4.51
C ALA A 218 -17.40 4.31 -4.46
N SER A 219 -16.21 4.21 -3.83
CA SER A 219 -15.21 5.27 -3.84
C SER A 219 -14.19 5.04 -4.96
N GLU A 220 -13.80 6.09 -5.69
CA GLU A 220 -12.91 5.98 -6.84
C GLU A 220 -11.89 7.13 -6.84
N VAL A 221 -10.64 6.79 -7.17
CA VAL A 221 -9.54 7.75 -7.39
C VAL A 221 -8.70 7.33 -8.59
N TYR A 222 -7.94 8.27 -9.17
CA TYR A 222 -7.08 8.04 -10.34
C TYR A 222 -5.62 8.29 -9.97
N HIS A 223 -4.78 7.28 -10.10
CA HIS A 223 -3.36 7.34 -9.75
C HIS A 223 -2.49 7.35 -11.01
N VAL A 224 -1.51 8.26 -11.06
CA VAL A 224 -0.57 8.34 -12.19
C VAL A 224 0.35 7.12 -12.16
N GLY A 225 0.85 6.79 -10.98
CA GLY A 225 1.75 5.67 -10.77
C GLY A 225 3.18 5.93 -11.24
N GLY A 226 4.14 5.26 -10.59
CA GLY A 226 5.56 5.36 -10.98
C GLY A 226 6.30 6.61 -10.52
N GLY A 227 5.62 7.57 -9.89
CA GLY A 227 6.20 8.85 -9.47
C GLY A 227 7.17 8.78 -8.30
N THR A 228 7.04 7.79 -7.42
CA THR A 228 7.77 7.80 -6.14
C THR A 228 9.18 7.20 -6.21
N LEU A 229 9.39 6.16 -7.00
CA LEU A 229 10.71 5.53 -7.19
C LEU A 229 10.85 5.08 -8.65
N PRO A 230 11.94 5.49 -9.33
CA PRO A 230 12.21 5.04 -10.70
C PRO A 230 12.30 3.50 -10.77
N VAL A 231 11.85 2.95 -11.90
CA VAL A 231 12.04 1.53 -12.21
C VAL A 231 13.54 1.22 -12.23
N GLY A 232 13.99 0.24 -11.43
CA GLY A 232 15.41 -0.12 -11.37
C GLY A 232 15.75 -1.02 -10.20
N GLY A 233 17.01 -1.39 -10.07
CA GLY A 233 17.51 -2.34 -9.09
C GLY A 233 17.20 -1.99 -7.64
N ARG A 234 17.07 -0.69 -7.27
CA ARG A 234 16.69 -0.26 -5.91
C ARG A 234 15.24 -0.62 -5.58
N LYS A 235 14.30 -0.36 -6.51
CA LYS A 235 12.89 -0.72 -6.35
C LYS A 235 12.71 -2.23 -6.20
N VAL A 236 13.40 -3.01 -7.05
CA VAL A 236 13.40 -4.47 -6.98
C VAL A 236 13.96 -4.93 -5.63
N MET A 237 15.11 -4.40 -5.21
CA MET A 237 15.73 -4.73 -3.93
C MET A 237 14.78 -4.48 -2.75
N LEU A 238 14.11 -3.33 -2.70
CA LEU A 238 13.15 -3.02 -1.63
C LEU A 238 11.97 -3.99 -1.63
N ASN A 239 11.39 -4.31 -2.79
CA ASN A 239 10.25 -5.23 -2.87
C ASN A 239 10.61 -6.63 -2.36
N PHE A 240 11.73 -7.21 -2.81
CA PHE A 240 12.14 -8.54 -2.37
C PHE A 240 12.55 -8.57 -0.90
N ARG A 241 13.38 -7.61 -0.45
CA ARG A 241 13.80 -7.47 0.94
C ARG A 241 12.61 -7.33 1.89
N ASN A 242 11.74 -6.37 1.59
CA ASN A 242 10.63 -6.01 2.46
C ASN A 242 9.60 -7.14 2.55
N ASN A 243 9.34 -7.83 1.43
CA ASN A 243 8.46 -8.99 1.42
C ASN A 243 9.00 -10.12 2.31
N LEU A 244 10.28 -10.46 2.21
CA LEU A 244 10.91 -11.49 3.06
C LEU A 244 10.93 -11.07 4.55
N ILE A 245 11.17 -9.80 4.85
CA ILE A 245 11.10 -9.26 6.22
C ILE A 245 9.66 -9.35 6.75
N MET A 246 8.66 -8.93 5.96
CA MET A 246 7.25 -9.02 6.30
C MET A 246 6.84 -10.46 6.63
N LEU A 247 7.18 -11.42 5.78
CA LEU A 247 6.93 -12.85 6.00
C LEU A 247 7.62 -13.35 7.27
N SER A 248 8.91 -13.03 7.45
CA SER A 248 9.69 -13.45 8.61
C SER A 248 9.10 -12.96 9.93
N ARG A 249 8.46 -11.80 9.92
CA ARG A 249 7.87 -11.17 11.13
C ARG A 249 6.47 -11.66 11.43
N ASN A 250 5.61 -11.73 10.43
CA ASN A 250 4.18 -11.93 10.61
C ASN A 250 3.78 -13.40 10.62
N LEU A 251 4.49 -14.28 9.91
CA LEU A 251 4.20 -15.71 9.91
C LEU A 251 4.47 -16.37 11.28
N PRO A 252 3.61 -17.31 11.71
CA PRO A 252 3.94 -18.21 12.79
C PRO A 252 5.14 -19.09 12.43
N ILE A 253 5.83 -19.62 13.44
CA ILE A 253 7.07 -20.40 13.21
C ILE A 253 6.83 -21.61 12.31
N SER A 254 5.68 -22.27 12.43
CA SER A 254 5.30 -23.43 11.62
C SER A 254 5.23 -23.14 10.13
N GLU A 255 4.73 -21.98 9.73
CA GLU A 255 4.69 -21.56 8.33
C GLU A 255 6.03 -20.95 7.89
N ARG A 256 6.66 -20.16 8.74
CA ARG A 256 7.94 -19.51 8.43
C ARG A 256 9.02 -20.49 8.04
N LEU A 257 9.08 -21.67 8.70
CA LEU A 257 10.12 -22.68 8.46
C LEU A 257 10.09 -23.28 7.05
N TRP A 258 8.93 -23.25 6.37
CA TRP A 258 8.86 -23.77 5.00
C TRP A 258 8.64 -22.64 3.97
N VAL A 259 7.86 -21.60 4.29
CA VAL A 259 7.61 -20.51 3.35
C VAL A 259 8.88 -19.76 2.99
N ILE A 260 9.70 -19.41 3.97
CA ILE A 260 10.93 -18.63 3.71
C ILE A 260 11.91 -19.39 2.81
N PRO A 261 12.28 -20.68 3.06
CA PRO A 261 13.14 -21.43 2.15
C PRO A 261 12.57 -21.54 0.73
N VAL A 262 11.26 -21.81 0.58
CA VAL A 262 10.61 -21.88 -0.73
C VAL A 262 10.71 -20.55 -1.46
N ARG A 263 10.43 -19.44 -0.76
CA ARG A 263 10.55 -18.09 -1.33
C ARG A 263 11.98 -17.78 -1.78
N TRP A 264 12.98 -18.15 -1.01
CA TRP A 264 14.38 -17.96 -1.39
C TRP A 264 14.72 -18.69 -2.69
N ILE A 265 14.26 -19.92 -2.85
CA ILE A 265 14.45 -20.70 -4.09
C ILE A 265 13.78 -19.99 -5.27
N LEU A 266 12.51 -19.56 -5.10
CA LEU A 266 11.76 -18.87 -6.15
C LEU A 266 12.38 -17.51 -6.50
N ASP A 267 12.87 -16.79 -5.53
CA ASP A 267 13.53 -15.50 -5.73
C ASP A 267 14.88 -15.68 -6.49
N VAL A 268 15.63 -16.77 -6.22
CA VAL A 268 16.83 -17.13 -6.99
C VAL A 268 16.46 -17.46 -8.44
N ILE A 269 15.38 -18.22 -8.67
CA ILE A 269 14.90 -18.51 -10.03
C ILE A 269 14.51 -17.21 -10.74
N ALA A 270 13.80 -16.29 -10.06
CA ALA A 270 13.44 -14.98 -10.61
C ALA A 270 14.68 -14.15 -10.97
N ALA A 271 15.73 -14.17 -10.13
CA ALA A 271 16.99 -13.48 -10.38
C ALA A 271 17.69 -14.00 -11.65
N TRP A 272 17.84 -15.32 -11.79
CA TRP A 272 18.44 -15.92 -12.96
C TRP A 272 17.61 -15.65 -14.24
N ARG A 273 16.29 -15.72 -14.15
CA ARG A 273 15.40 -15.36 -15.26
C ARG A 273 15.64 -13.89 -15.69
N ALA A 274 15.73 -12.97 -14.74
CA ALA A 274 16.01 -11.56 -15.04
C ALA A 274 17.37 -11.40 -15.75
N LEU A 275 18.41 -12.11 -15.29
CA LEU A 275 19.73 -12.08 -15.90
C LEU A 275 19.70 -12.60 -17.35
N LEU A 276 19.05 -13.75 -17.59
CA LEU A 276 18.89 -14.33 -18.94
C LEU A 276 18.10 -13.43 -19.89
N GLN A 277 17.25 -12.54 -19.35
CA GLN A 277 16.51 -11.55 -20.12
C GLN A 277 17.26 -10.21 -20.27
N GLY A 278 18.54 -10.14 -19.91
CA GLY A 278 19.35 -8.92 -19.99
C GLY A 278 19.07 -7.87 -18.92
N ARG A 279 18.24 -8.20 -17.91
CA ARG A 279 17.86 -7.30 -16.81
C ARG A 279 18.79 -7.43 -15.60
N GLY A 280 20.11 -7.23 -15.83
CA GLY A 280 21.15 -7.42 -14.82
C GLY A 280 20.98 -6.59 -13.54
N GLN A 281 20.38 -5.39 -13.63
CA GLN A 281 20.10 -4.56 -12.44
C GLN A 281 19.07 -5.22 -11.51
N GLU A 282 18.10 -5.96 -12.05
CA GLU A 282 17.12 -6.69 -11.24
C GLU A 282 17.78 -7.89 -10.54
N PHE A 283 18.63 -8.64 -11.24
CA PHE A 283 19.45 -9.71 -10.64
C PHE A 283 20.24 -9.18 -9.43
N ILE A 284 20.98 -8.08 -9.61
CA ILE A 284 21.76 -7.47 -8.53
C ILE A 284 20.81 -6.98 -7.40
N GLY A 285 19.66 -6.43 -7.74
CA GLY A 285 18.66 -5.99 -6.78
C GLY A 285 18.17 -7.14 -5.88
N ILE A 286 17.82 -8.29 -6.46
CA ILE A 286 17.38 -9.47 -5.72
C ILE A 286 18.51 -10.02 -4.82
N ALA A 287 19.73 -10.13 -5.35
CA ALA A 287 20.88 -10.57 -4.57
C ALA A 287 21.13 -9.66 -3.36
N ARG A 288 21.13 -8.33 -3.56
CA ARG A 288 21.26 -7.35 -2.47
C ARG A 288 20.13 -7.46 -1.44
N ALA A 289 18.89 -7.77 -1.89
CA ALA A 289 17.76 -7.98 -1.00
C ALA A 289 18.01 -9.14 -0.03
N HIS A 290 18.50 -10.28 -0.53
CA HIS A 290 18.81 -11.46 0.29
C HIS A 290 19.90 -11.17 1.31
N PHE A 291 21.02 -10.53 0.91
CA PHE A 291 22.07 -10.13 1.85
C PHE A 291 21.54 -9.15 2.92
N ALA A 292 20.70 -8.21 2.54
CA ALA A 292 20.09 -7.28 3.48
C ALA A 292 19.14 -7.97 4.47
N VAL A 293 18.42 -9.02 4.05
CA VAL A 293 17.57 -9.83 4.95
C VAL A 293 18.43 -10.62 5.93
N ILE A 294 19.54 -11.22 5.48
CA ILE A 294 20.50 -11.91 6.37
C ILE A 294 21.04 -10.92 7.42
N GLY A 295 21.49 -9.74 6.99
CA GLY A 295 21.97 -8.71 7.89
C GLY A 295 20.90 -8.26 8.90
N TRP A 296 19.63 -8.15 8.46
CA TRP A 296 18.52 -7.83 9.34
C TRP A 296 18.24 -8.93 10.38
N TRP A 297 18.36 -10.22 10.01
CA TRP A 297 18.24 -11.32 10.96
C TRP A 297 19.37 -11.33 11.99
N ILE A 298 20.63 -11.17 11.53
CA ILE A 298 21.81 -11.12 12.43
C ILE A 298 21.72 -9.95 13.40
N ALA A 299 21.25 -8.79 12.94
CA ALA A 299 21.10 -7.60 13.78
C ALA A 299 19.99 -7.72 14.82
N GLY A 300 19.19 -8.80 14.82
CA GLY A 300 18.13 -9.03 15.79
C GLY A 300 17.03 -7.95 15.79
N LYS A 301 16.87 -7.18 14.71
CA LYS A 301 15.89 -6.09 14.58
C LYS A 301 14.45 -6.60 14.44
N HIS A 302 14.13 -7.67 15.16
CA HIS A 302 12.80 -8.28 15.11
C HIS A 302 11.85 -7.55 16.06
N ARG A 303 10.88 -6.83 15.48
CA ARG A 303 9.74 -6.34 16.27
C ARG A 303 8.88 -7.56 16.65
N HIS A 304 8.64 -7.77 17.93
CA HIS A 304 7.75 -8.84 18.37
C HIS A 304 6.31 -8.52 17.95
N ILE A 305 5.66 -9.49 17.32
CA ILE A 305 4.24 -9.42 16.92
C ILE A 305 3.50 -10.52 17.69
N GLU A 306 2.56 -10.08 18.50
CA GLU A 306 1.68 -10.97 19.26
C GLU A 306 0.53 -11.49 18.39
N GLY A 307 -0.06 -12.60 18.81
CA GLY A 307 -1.29 -13.13 18.20
C GLY A 307 -1.13 -13.63 16.76
N LYS A 308 0.09 -14.04 16.35
CA LYS A 308 0.33 -14.58 15.01
C LYS A 308 -0.63 -15.71 14.68
N LYS A 309 -1.23 -15.63 13.49
CA LYS A 309 -2.16 -16.64 12.96
C LYS A 309 -1.60 -17.20 11.65
N PRO A 310 -1.90 -18.47 11.32
CA PRO A 310 -1.64 -19.03 10.01
C PRO A 310 -2.22 -18.12 8.91
N LEU A 311 -1.45 -17.91 7.84
CA LEU A 311 -1.80 -16.96 6.79
C LEU A 311 -3.17 -17.28 6.16
N HIS A 312 -3.45 -18.56 5.93
CA HIS A 312 -4.72 -19.03 5.37
C HIS A 312 -5.96 -18.75 6.23
N ARG A 313 -5.80 -18.30 7.50
CA ARG A 313 -6.89 -17.90 8.41
C ARG A 313 -7.21 -16.41 8.34
N LEU A 314 -6.44 -15.64 7.57
CA LEU A 314 -6.68 -14.22 7.37
C LEU A 314 -7.55 -14.01 6.13
N MET A 315 -8.22 -12.86 6.08
CA MET A 315 -9.05 -12.47 4.94
C MET A 315 -8.17 -12.02 3.77
N GLY A 316 -8.68 -12.20 2.55
CA GLY A 316 -7.96 -11.80 1.33
C GLY A 316 -6.75 -12.68 1.01
N VAL A 317 -6.73 -13.94 1.46
CA VAL A 317 -5.65 -14.90 1.18
C VAL A 317 -6.09 -15.94 0.18
N HIS A 318 -5.38 -16.03 -0.93
CA HIS A 318 -5.49 -17.12 -1.88
C HIS A 318 -4.73 -18.35 -1.36
N ARG A 319 -5.44 -19.49 -1.22
CA ARG A 319 -4.88 -20.72 -0.64
C ARG A 319 -4.04 -21.54 -1.63
N GLY A 320 -4.00 -21.11 -2.90
CA GLY A 320 -3.16 -21.68 -3.95
C GLY A 320 -1.79 -20.96 -4.06
N LEU A 321 -1.05 -21.34 -5.10
CA LEU A 321 0.22 -20.77 -5.49
C LEU A 321 0.02 -19.82 -6.68
N LEU A 322 0.03 -18.52 -6.46
CA LEU A 322 -0.18 -17.51 -7.49
C LEU A 322 0.73 -17.70 -8.72
N ILE A 323 2.01 -18.03 -8.45
CA ILE A 323 2.99 -18.29 -9.52
C ILE A 323 2.56 -19.48 -10.39
N TRP A 324 2.08 -20.57 -9.78
CA TRP A 324 1.61 -21.76 -10.51
C TRP A 324 0.37 -21.44 -11.32
N ASP A 325 -0.60 -20.78 -10.71
CA ASP A 325 -1.85 -20.40 -11.37
C ASP A 325 -1.58 -19.51 -12.57
N PHE A 326 -0.69 -18.52 -12.42
CA PHE A 326 -0.38 -17.56 -13.47
C PHE A 326 0.49 -18.15 -14.61
N TYR A 327 1.61 -18.82 -14.27
CA TYR A 327 2.58 -19.27 -15.27
C TYR A 327 2.30 -20.66 -15.83
N ALA A 328 1.82 -21.61 -15.01
CA ALA A 328 1.57 -22.98 -15.44
C ALA A 328 0.11 -23.20 -15.93
N ARG A 329 -0.88 -22.59 -15.22
CA ARG A 329 -2.30 -22.73 -15.59
C ARG A 329 -2.79 -21.63 -16.52
N GLY A 330 -2.03 -20.55 -16.70
CA GLY A 330 -2.36 -19.44 -17.59
C GLY A 330 -3.47 -18.52 -17.10
N LEU A 331 -3.85 -18.56 -15.79
CA LEU A 331 -4.89 -17.71 -15.20
C LEU A 331 -4.36 -16.28 -15.05
N LYS A 332 -5.01 -15.32 -15.67
CA LYS A 332 -4.49 -13.94 -15.80
C LYS A 332 -5.32 -12.90 -15.06
N THR A 333 -6.54 -13.23 -14.68
CA THR A 333 -7.45 -12.33 -13.97
C THR A 333 -7.65 -12.77 -12.53
N PHE A 334 -8.02 -11.82 -11.69
CA PHE A 334 -8.32 -12.09 -10.28
C PHE A 334 -9.45 -13.13 -10.13
N THR A 335 -10.52 -12.97 -10.90
CA THR A 335 -11.68 -13.87 -10.83
C THR A 335 -11.33 -15.29 -11.24
N GLU A 336 -10.50 -15.50 -12.28
CA GLU A 336 -10.03 -16.82 -12.68
C GLU A 336 -9.26 -17.50 -11.55
N ILE A 337 -8.33 -16.78 -10.88
CA ILE A 337 -7.51 -17.31 -9.79
C ILE A 337 -8.37 -17.69 -8.59
N ILE A 338 -9.28 -16.82 -8.16
CA ILE A 338 -10.10 -17.08 -6.96
C ILE A 338 -11.16 -18.16 -7.22
N SER A 339 -11.75 -18.23 -8.41
CA SER A 339 -12.75 -19.25 -8.78
C SER A 339 -12.15 -20.64 -8.90
N ASN A 340 -10.90 -20.75 -9.34
CA ASN A 340 -10.21 -22.03 -9.55
C ASN A 340 -9.33 -22.46 -8.36
N GLY A 341 -9.23 -21.65 -7.34
CA GLY A 341 -8.47 -21.91 -6.10
C GLY A 341 -9.30 -22.52 -4.95
N LYS A 342 -10.52 -23.00 -5.26
CA LYS A 342 -11.39 -23.68 -4.30
C LYS A 342 -11.11 -25.18 -4.25
#